data_1428571aec89bae0df463254deac9e10
#
_entry.id   1428571aec89bae0df463254deac9e10
#
_cell.length_a   1.000
_cell.length_b   1.000
_cell.length_c   1.000
_cell.angle_alpha   90.00
_cell.angle_beta   90.00
_cell.angle_gamma   90.00
#
_symmetry.space_group_name_H-M   'P 1'
#
loop_
_entity.id
_entity.type
_entity.pdbx_description
1 polymer ?
#
loop_
_entity_poly.entity_id
_entity_poly.type
_entity_poly.pdbx_seq_one_letter_code
_entity_poly.pdbx_strand_id
1 'polypeptide(L)'
;MSQTIVITGANRGIGYDMARLWKARGNHVIAVCRSSAVKKGGEDLHDLGVRVIEGIDVSRAEDVQTLKQELGDTPVDVLYNNAGMMESETLEDMNFEQIQKQFEVNTLGPLRVTHALLDNLGDGAKVGLMTSRMGSIADNDSGKKYGYRISKAGLNAAGKSLAVDLKDKGIAVAILHPGYVQNDMTGHTGHITAEKAAHRLVQRMDELNLDNTGTFWHSDGSELPW
;
A
#
# COMPACT_ATOMS: atom_id res chain seq x y z
N MET A 1 9.93 6.80 -20.59
CA MET A 1 9.82 5.33 -20.83
C MET A 1 8.63 4.81 -20.04
N SER A 2 7.94 3.79 -20.54
CA SER A 2 6.85 3.15 -19.80
C SER A 2 7.43 2.35 -18.62
N GLN A 3 6.82 2.45 -17.44
CA GLN A 3 7.22 1.76 -16.22
C GLN A 3 6.34 0.56 -15.95
N THR A 4 6.86 -0.45 -15.24
CA THR A 4 6.06 -1.56 -14.70
C THR A 4 5.69 -1.27 -13.26
N ILE A 5 4.40 -1.21 -12.98
CA ILE A 5 3.83 -0.83 -11.68
C ILE A 5 3.06 -2.02 -11.10
N VAL A 6 3.44 -2.50 -9.94
CA VAL A 6 2.71 -3.54 -9.18
C VAL A 6 1.98 -2.89 -8.02
N ILE A 7 0.65 -3.12 -7.91
CA ILE A 7 -0.19 -2.55 -6.84
C ILE A 7 -0.96 -3.66 -6.15
N THR A 8 -0.78 -3.82 -4.84
CA THR A 8 -1.59 -4.76 -4.04
C THR A 8 -2.90 -4.11 -3.59
N GLY A 9 -3.98 -4.90 -3.52
CA GLY A 9 -5.30 -4.40 -3.14
C GLY A 9 -5.89 -3.40 -4.14
N ALA A 10 -5.63 -3.64 -5.46
CA ALA A 10 -5.98 -2.72 -6.54
C ALA A 10 -7.43 -2.82 -7.02
N ASN A 11 -8.25 -3.71 -6.48
CA ASN A 11 -9.60 -4.00 -6.99
C ASN A 11 -10.68 -3.01 -6.54
N ARG A 12 -10.36 -2.00 -5.73
CA ARG A 12 -11.28 -0.96 -5.27
C ARG A 12 -10.56 0.24 -4.67
N GLY A 13 -11.32 1.34 -4.50
CA GLY A 13 -10.89 2.54 -3.77
C GLY A 13 -9.57 3.11 -4.29
N ILE A 14 -8.69 3.52 -3.38
CA ILE A 14 -7.43 4.20 -3.73
C ILE A 14 -6.57 3.34 -4.67
N GLY A 15 -6.46 2.03 -4.42
CA GLY A 15 -5.65 1.13 -5.26
C GLY A 15 -6.15 1.04 -6.68
N TYR A 16 -7.47 1.00 -6.88
CA TYR A 16 -8.10 1.04 -8.21
C TYR A 16 -7.82 2.36 -8.93
N ASP A 17 -8.04 3.48 -8.24
CA ASP A 17 -7.79 4.80 -8.83
C ASP A 17 -6.31 5.01 -9.18
N MET A 18 -5.38 4.50 -8.37
CA MET A 18 -3.95 4.52 -8.70
C MET A 18 -3.64 3.67 -9.93
N ALA A 19 -4.23 2.47 -10.04
CA ALA A 19 -4.07 1.60 -11.22
C ALA A 19 -4.57 2.31 -12.50
N ARG A 20 -5.74 2.93 -12.43
CA ARG A 20 -6.31 3.74 -13.51
C ARG A 20 -5.42 4.90 -13.92
N LEU A 21 -4.89 5.64 -12.96
CA LEU A 21 -4.03 6.79 -13.21
C LEU A 21 -2.70 6.40 -13.85
N TRP A 22 -2.01 5.37 -13.35
CA TRP A 22 -0.76 4.91 -13.94
C TRP A 22 -0.98 4.30 -15.32
N LYS A 23 -2.10 3.57 -15.53
CA LYS A 23 -2.46 3.06 -16.85
C LYS A 23 -2.71 4.19 -17.86
N ALA A 24 -3.44 5.23 -17.47
CA ALA A 24 -3.70 6.40 -18.30
C ALA A 24 -2.42 7.16 -18.70
N ARG A 25 -1.35 7.05 -17.90
CA ARG A 25 -0.02 7.59 -18.21
C ARG A 25 0.82 6.69 -19.14
N GLY A 26 0.25 5.58 -19.63
CA GLY A 26 0.92 4.64 -20.55
C GLY A 26 1.85 3.64 -19.88
N ASN A 27 1.72 3.42 -18.56
CA ASN A 27 2.50 2.42 -17.83
C ASN A 27 1.91 1.00 -17.95
N HIS A 28 2.75 0.00 -17.72
CA HIS A 28 2.33 -1.39 -17.54
C HIS A 28 1.92 -1.62 -16.09
N VAL A 29 0.62 -1.71 -15.84
CA VAL A 29 0.08 -1.90 -14.48
C VAL A 29 -0.29 -3.35 -14.26
N ILE A 30 0.17 -3.89 -13.14
CA ILE A 30 -0.14 -5.22 -12.62
C ILE A 30 -0.92 -5.04 -11.32
N ALA A 31 -2.23 -5.26 -11.40
CA ALA A 31 -3.17 -5.13 -10.30
C ALA A 31 -3.26 -6.47 -9.55
N VAL A 32 -2.85 -6.48 -8.28
CA VAL A 32 -2.85 -7.68 -7.43
C VAL A 32 -3.99 -7.60 -6.43
N CYS A 33 -4.84 -8.63 -6.36
CA CYS A 33 -5.99 -8.66 -5.47
C CYS A 33 -6.39 -10.08 -5.06
N ARG A 34 -7.25 -10.18 -4.06
CA ARG A 34 -7.86 -11.47 -3.65
C ARG A 34 -8.93 -11.93 -4.63
N SER A 35 -9.66 -10.97 -5.21
CA SER A 35 -10.67 -11.20 -6.22
C SER A 35 -10.87 -9.93 -7.02
N SER A 36 -10.96 -10.03 -8.34
CA SER A 36 -11.33 -8.93 -9.22
C SER A 36 -12.84 -8.71 -9.30
N ALA A 37 -13.63 -9.64 -8.73
CA ALA A 37 -15.07 -9.57 -8.78
C ALA A 37 -15.59 -8.20 -8.33
N VAL A 38 -16.29 -7.55 -9.24
CA VAL A 38 -16.83 -6.20 -9.04
C VAL A 38 -17.93 -6.25 -8.00
N LYS A 39 -17.79 -5.49 -6.91
CA LYS A 39 -18.94 -5.24 -6.04
C LYS A 39 -19.97 -4.38 -6.78
N LYS A 40 -21.25 -4.58 -6.48
CA LYS A 40 -22.36 -3.87 -7.11
C LYS A 40 -22.06 -2.35 -7.20
N GLY A 41 -21.91 -1.83 -8.44
CA GLY A 41 -21.59 -0.44 -8.71
C GLY A 41 -20.08 -0.09 -8.76
N GLY A 42 -19.18 -1.08 -8.68
CA GLY A 42 -17.74 -0.90 -8.89
C GLY A 42 -17.33 -1.00 -10.36
N GLU A 43 -16.17 -0.50 -10.69
CA GLU A 43 -15.56 -0.63 -12.02
C GLU A 43 -14.67 -1.87 -12.08
N ASP A 44 -14.62 -2.54 -13.25
CA ASP A 44 -13.83 -3.75 -13.42
C ASP A 44 -12.36 -3.40 -13.73
N LEU A 45 -11.43 -4.05 -13.07
CA LEU A 45 -10.00 -3.94 -13.39
C LEU A 45 -9.68 -4.38 -14.82
N HIS A 46 -10.42 -5.36 -15.33
CA HIS A 46 -10.22 -5.86 -16.71
C HIS A 46 -10.58 -4.80 -17.76
N ASP A 47 -11.57 -3.94 -17.48
CA ASP A 47 -11.96 -2.84 -18.39
C ASP A 47 -10.87 -1.75 -18.46
N LEU A 48 -9.99 -1.66 -17.47
CA LEU A 48 -8.83 -0.76 -17.51
C LEU A 48 -7.73 -1.24 -18.47
N GLY A 49 -7.78 -2.50 -18.93
CA GLY A 49 -6.71 -3.10 -19.73
C GLY A 49 -5.39 -3.24 -18.96
N VAL A 50 -5.45 -3.48 -17.66
CA VAL A 50 -4.30 -3.80 -16.80
C VAL A 50 -4.16 -5.33 -16.66
N ARG A 51 -2.95 -5.82 -16.37
CA ARG A 51 -2.76 -7.22 -15.98
C ARG A 51 -3.30 -7.42 -14.58
N VAL A 52 -4.19 -8.42 -14.39
CA VAL A 52 -4.76 -8.73 -13.08
C VAL A 52 -4.19 -10.07 -12.59
N ILE A 53 -3.69 -10.10 -11.35
CA ILE A 53 -3.29 -11.33 -10.64
C ILE A 53 -4.21 -11.48 -9.43
N GLU A 54 -5.07 -12.49 -9.49
CA GLU A 54 -6.09 -12.78 -8.48
C GLU A 54 -5.66 -13.89 -7.52
N GLY A 55 -6.43 -14.06 -6.44
CA GLY A 55 -6.22 -15.11 -5.45
C GLY A 55 -5.11 -14.79 -4.46
N ILE A 56 -4.58 -13.57 -4.46
CA ILE A 56 -3.44 -13.19 -3.62
C ILE A 56 -3.90 -12.49 -2.35
N ASP A 57 -3.86 -13.21 -1.24
CA ASP A 57 -3.95 -12.63 0.11
C ASP A 57 -2.54 -12.37 0.64
N VAL A 58 -2.18 -11.11 0.83
CA VAL A 58 -0.83 -10.70 1.27
C VAL A 58 -0.47 -11.20 2.68
N SER A 59 -1.45 -11.63 3.47
CA SER A 59 -1.22 -12.24 4.79
C SER A 59 -0.75 -13.70 4.70
N ARG A 60 -0.86 -14.35 3.54
CA ARG A 60 -0.52 -15.75 3.31
C ARG A 60 0.77 -15.88 2.51
N ALA A 61 1.75 -16.59 3.07
CA ALA A 61 3.05 -16.75 2.42
C ALA A 61 2.97 -17.50 1.08
N GLU A 62 2.09 -18.52 0.99
CA GLU A 62 1.85 -19.29 -0.21
C GLU A 62 1.28 -18.45 -1.36
N ASP A 63 0.34 -17.53 -1.07
CA ASP A 63 -0.24 -16.65 -2.08
C ASP A 63 0.80 -15.64 -2.59
N VAL A 64 1.65 -15.13 -1.69
CA VAL A 64 2.75 -14.23 -2.08
C VAL A 64 3.81 -14.98 -2.90
N GLN A 65 4.06 -16.25 -2.62
CA GLN A 65 4.92 -17.07 -3.46
C GLN A 65 4.31 -17.30 -4.85
N THR A 66 2.99 -17.49 -4.94
CA THR A 66 2.27 -17.55 -6.21
C THR A 66 2.41 -16.24 -6.99
N LEU A 67 2.30 -15.08 -6.33
CA LEU A 67 2.55 -13.78 -6.95
C LEU A 67 3.95 -13.70 -7.55
N LYS A 68 4.99 -14.14 -6.83
CA LYS A 68 6.37 -14.18 -7.33
C LYS A 68 6.48 -15.06 -8.58
N GLN A 69 5.87 -16.24 -8.59
CA GLN A 69 5.87 -17.16 -9.73
C GLN A 69 5.15 -16.55 -10.95
N GLU A 70 3.99 -15.92 -10.73
CA GLU A 70 3.22 -15.25 -11.78
C GLU A 70 3.96 -14.05 -12.41
N LEU A 71 4.77 -13.34 -11.63
CA LEU A 71 5.60 -12.25 -12.13
C LEU A 71 6.86 -12.76 -12.83
N GLY A 72 7.41 -13.89 -12.40
CA GLY A 72 8.68 -14.41 -12.90
C GLY A 72 9.79 -13.36 -12.79
N ASP A 73 10.56 -13.19 -13.85
CA ASP A 73 11.68 -12.24 -13.92
C ASP A 73 11.26 -10.84 -14.41
N THR A 74 9.94 -10.52 -14.41
CA THR A 74 9.45 -9.21 -14.85
C THR A 74 10.07 -8.09 -14.00
N PRO A 75 10.81 -7.13 -14.58
CA PRO A 75 11.32 -5.99 -13.83
C PRO A 75 10.16 -5.12 -13.31
N VAL A 76 10.28 -4.65 -12.08
CA VAL A 76 9.28 -3.81 -11.41
C VAL A 76 9.91 -2.46 -11.06
N ASP A 77 9.41 -1.38 -11.67
CA ASP A 77 9.88 -0.03 -11.39
C ASP A 77 9.21 0.57 -10.15
N VAL A 78 7.94 0.22 -9.91
CA VAL A 78 7.21 0.66 -8.73
C VAL A 78 6.43 -0.50 -8.13
N LEU A 79 6.73 -0.84 -6.87
CA LEU A 79 5.91 -1.72 -6.04
C LEU A 79 5.11 -0.86 -5.05
N TYR A 80 3.79 -0.83 -5.16
CA TYR A 80 2.94 -0.10 -4.24
C TYR A 80 2.12 -1.06 -3.35
N ASN A 81 2.52 -1.19 -2.09
CA ASN A 81 1.85 -1.99 -1.08
C ASN A 81 0.64 -1.21 -0.52
N ASN A 82 -0.52 -1.36 -1.18
CA ASN A 82 -1.76 -0.67 -0.81
C ASN A 82 -2.73 -1.57 -0.03
N ALA A 83 -2.67 -2.88 -0.17
CA ALA A 83 -3.56 -3.80 0.54
C ALA A 83 -3.57 -3.53 2.05
N GLY A 84 -4.76 -3.46 2.64
CA GLY A 84 -4.90 -3.20 4.06
C GLY A 84 -6.33 -3.42 4.55
N MET A 85 -6.48 -3.49 5.87
CA MET A 85 -7.75 -3.61 6.57
C MET A 85 -7.75 -2.78 7.86
N MET A 86 -8.92 -2.45 8.36
CA MET A 86 -9.12 -1.76 9.63
C MET A 86 -10.32 -2.37 10.35
N GLU A 87 -10.11 -2.70 11.59
CA GLU A 87 -11.15 -3.01 12.57
C GLU A 87 -11.08 -2.00 13.72
N SER A 88 -12.11 -1.98 14.56
CA SER A 88 -12.21 -0.98 15.63
C SER A 88 -12.34 -1.67 16.97
N GLU A 89 -11.27 -1.67 17.75
CA GLU A 89 -11.25 -2.13 19.12
C GLU A 89 -11.31 -0.94 20.09
N THR A 90 -11.93 -1.18 21.26
CA THR A 90 -11.90 -0.28 22.43
C THR A 90 -11.35 -1.07 23.62
N LEU A 91 -11.08 -0.40 24.75
CA LEU A 91 -10.69 -1.11 25.98
C LEU A 91 -11.79 -2.04 26.50
N GLU A 92 -13.04 -1.67 26.29
CA GLU A 92 -14.22 -2.43 26.73
C GLU A 92 -14.56 -3.58 25.79
N ASP A 93 -14.12 -3.49 24.52
CA ASP A 93 -14.36 -4.50 23.47
C ASP A 93 -13.06 -4.76 22.71
N MET A 94 -12.24 -5.64 23.31
CA MET A 94 -10.92 -5.98 22.81
C MET A 94 -10.95 -7.34 22.08
N ASN A 95 -10.53 -7.35 20.81
CA ASN A 95 -10.46 -8.56 20.01
C ASN A 95 -9.03 -8.82 19.53
N PHE A 96 -8.30 -9.69 20.24
CA PHE A 96 -6.89 -10.00 19.95
C PHE A 96 -6.71 -10.73 18.62
N GLU A 97 -7.67 -11.54 18.18
CA GLU A 97 -7.61 -12.21 16.88
C GLU A 97 -7.68 -11.17 15.73
N GLN A 98 -8.55 -10.17 15.85
CA GLN A 98 -8.63 -9.07 14.89
C GLN A 98 -7.37 -8.19 14.92
N ILE A 99 -6.80 -7.96 16.09
CA ILE A 99 -5.52 -7.24 16.22
C ILE A 99 -4.42 -7.99 15.47
N GLN A 100 -4.30 -9.28 15.68
CA GLN A 100 -3.33 -10.13 14.99
C GLN A 100 -3.54 -10.11 13.49
N LYS A 101 -4.78 -10.26 13.03
CA LYS A 101 -5.13 -10.22 11.60
C LYS A 101 -4.76 -8.89 10.94
N GLN A 102 -5.00 -7.77 11.61
CA GLN A 102 -4.61 -6.45 11.12
C GLN A 102 -3.08 -6.34 11.01
N PHE A 103 -2.33 -6.90 11.96
CA PHE A 103 -0.87 -6.93 11.91
C PHE A 103 -0.35 -7.80 10.76
N GLU A 104 -0.95 -8.98 10.55
CA GLU A 104 -0.60 -9.87 9.45
C GLU A 104 -0.80 -9.20 8.07
N VAL A 105 -1.95 -8.53 7.87
CA VAL A 105 -2.27 -7.89 6.60
C VAL A 105 -1.50 -6.58 6.40
N ASN A 106 -1.52 -5.69 7.41
CA ASN A 106 -1.06 -4.32 7.24
C ASN A 106 0.45 -4.14 7.44
N THR A 107 1.11 -5.04 8.20
CA THR A 107 2.54 -4.96 8.52
C THR A 107 3.33 -6.05 7.81
N LEU A 108 3.02 -7.31 8.10
CA LEU A 108 3.75 -8.44 7.53
C LEU A 108 3.44 -8.65 6.06
N GLY A 109 2.22 -8.34 5.60
CA GLY A 109 1.85 -8.41 4.18
C GLY A 109 2.78 -7.59 3.28
N PRO A 110 2.94 -6.28 3.49
CA PRO A 110 3.89 -5.46 2.74
C PRO A 110 5.35 -5.95 2.81
N LEU A 111 5.79 -6.45 3.97
CA LEU A 111 7.13 -7.03 4.10
C LEU A 111 7.29 -8.31 3.28
N ARG A 112 6.30 -9.23 3.34
CA ARG A 112 6.31 -10.48 2.54
C ARG A 112 6.37 -10.19 1.06
N VAL A 113 5.51 -9.27 0.58
CA VAL A 113 5.45 -8.90 -0.84
C VAL A 113 6.76 -8.24 -1.29
N THR A 114 7.28 -7.28 -0.52
CA THR A 114 8.54 -6.60 -0.85
C THR A 114 9.71 -7.59 -0.85
N HIS A 115 9.79 -8.49 0.15
CA HIS A 115 10.82 -9.52 0.22
C HIS A 115 10.74 -10.50 -0.96
N ALA A 116 9.55 -10.99 -1.29
CA ALA A 116 9.36 -11.93 -2.39
C ALA A 116 9.73 -11.33 -3.76
N LEU A 117 9.49 -10.03 -3.95
CA LEU A 117 9.74 -9.33 -5.21
C LEU A 117 11.09 -8.60 -5.24
N LEU A 118 11.97 -8.82 -4.26
CA LEU A 118 13.23 -8.09 -4.14
C LEU A 118 14.11 -8.22 -5.41
N ASP A 119 14.16 -9.41 -6.01
CA ASP A 119 14.92 -9.66 -7.25
C ASP A 119 14.31 -8.99 -8.49
N ASN A 120 13.02 -8.61 -8.43
CA ASN A 120 12.34 -7.87 -9.50
C ASN A 120 12.58 -6.35 -9.40
N LEU A 121 13.04 -5.85 -8.23
CA LEU A 121 13.31 -4.44 -7.98
C LEU A 121 14.78 -4.14 -8.31
N GLY A 122 15.02 -3.39 -9.39
CA GLY A 122 16.35 -2.96 -9.80
C GLY A 122 16.73 -1.57 -9.25
N ASP A 123 17.92 -1.11 -9.64
CA ASP A 123 18.38 0.25 -9.39
C ASP A 123 17.38 1.27 -9.97
N GLY A 124 17.03 2.28 -9.20
CA GLY A 124 16.00 3.27 -9.52
C GLY A 124 14.55 2.84 -9.20
N ALA A 125 14.33 1.60 -8.76
CA ALA A 125 13.00 1.15 -8.36
C ALA A 125 12.49 1.88 -7.10
N LYS A 126 11.17 1.90 -6.94
CA LYS A 126 10.49 2.59 -5.84
C LYS A 126 9.52 1.66 -5.12
N VAL A 127 9.52 1.70 -3.80
CA VAL A 127 8.56 0.96 -2.97
C VAL A 127 7.67 1.95 -2.22
N GLY A 128 6.37 1.89 -2.44
CA GLY A 128 5.36 2.65 -1.69
C GLY A 128 4.70 1.78 -0.64
N LEU A 129 4.58 2.29 0.58
CA LEU A 129 3.89 1.63 1.68
C LEU A 129 2.69 2.46 2.12
N MET A 130 1.48 1.93 1.93
CA MET A 130 0.23 2.56 2.37
C MET A 130 0.08 2.41 3.89
N THR A 131 0.55 3.41 4.62
CA THR A 131 0.36 3.48 6.07
C THR A 131 -0.81 4.40 6.46
N SER A 132 -0.77 4.92 7.66
CA SER A 132 -1.76 5.86 8.21
C SER A 132 -1.11 6.78 9.22
N ARG A 133 -1.60 8.02 9.31
CA ARG A 133 -1.34 8.92 10.43
C ARG A 133 -1.62 8.26 11.79
N MET A 134 -2.56 7.31 11.84
CA MET A 134 -2.84 6.53 13.03
C MET A 134 -1.70 5.60 13.46
N GLY A 135 -0.68 5.39 12.62
CA GLY A 135 0.58 4.72 12.96
C GLY A 135 1.60 5.63 13.67
N SER A 136 1.33 6.94 13.75
CA SER A 136 2.13 7.87 14.54
C SER A 136 1.86 7.67 16.03
N ILE A 137 2.92 7.54 16.82
CA ILE A 137 2.83 7.47 18.29
C ILE A 137 2.66 8.89 18.85
N ALA A 138 3.41 9.85 18.28
CA ALA A 138 3.39 11.24 18.73
C ALA A 138 2.05 11.95 18.44
N ASP A 139 1.30 11.50 17.44
CA ASP A 139 0.03 12.08 16.99
C ASP A 139 -1.20 11.26 17.47
N ASN A 140 -1.04 10.53 18.57
CA ASN A 140 -2.12 9.70 19.14
C ASN A 140 -2.71 10.34 20.41
N ASP A 141 -3.67 11.21 20.24
CA ASP A 141 -4.44 11.86 21.31
C ASP A 141 -5.88 11.30 21.46
N SER A 142 -6.33 10.41 20.58
CA SER A 142 -7.70 9.88 20.53
C SER A 142 -7.86 8.42 20.99
N GLY A 143 -6.77 7.66 21.11
CA GLY A 143 -6.81 6.25 21.53
C GLY A 143 -7.59 5.33 20.57
N LYS A 144 -8.12 4.22 21.10
CA LYS A 144 -8.93 3.21 20.37
C LYS A 144 -8.21 2.62 19.14
N LYS A 145 -8.86 1.69 18.45
CA LYS A 145 -8.37 1.05 17.22
C LYS A 145 -6.96 0.47 17.39
N TYR A 146 -6.78 -0.27 18.47
CA TYR A 146 -5.46 -0.77 18.89
C TYR A 146 -4.76 -1.56 17.79
N GLY A 147 -5.46 -2.52 17.17
CA GLY A 147 -4.91 -3.34 16.11
C GLY A 147 -4.48 -2.53 14.89
N TYR A 148 -5.30 -1.57 14.48
CA TYR A 148 -4.96 -0.71 13.34
C TYR A 148 -3.73 0.17 13.63
N ARG A 149 -3.71 0.84 14.80
CA ARG A 149 -2.56 1.67 15.21
C ARG A 149 -1.28 0.86 15.32
N ILE A 150 -1.32 -0.28 16.04
CA ILE A 150 -0.17 -1.17 16.19
C ILE A 150 0.33 -1.63 14.81
N SER A 151 -0.57 -2.04 13.92
CA SER A 151 -0.18 -2.51 12.59
C SER A 151 0.43 -1.40 11.73
N LYS A 152 -0.09 -0.17 11.79
CA LYS A 152 0.46 0.93 11.00
C LYS A 152 1.75 1.52 11.60
N ALA A 153 1.90 1.52 12.93
CA ALA A 153 3.18 1.82 13.59
C ALA A 153 4.24 0.77 13.24
N GLY A 154 3.88 -0.51 13.26
CA GLY A 154 4.74 -1.60 12.80
C GLY A 154 5.17 -1.45 11.34
N LEU A 155 4.24 -1.06 10.46
CA LEU A 155 4.55 -0.78 9.05
C LEU A 155 5.48 0.44 8.90
N ASN A 156 5.30 1.48 9.70
CA ASN A 156 6.17 2.65 9.73
C ASN A 156 7.61 2.25 10.08
N ALA A 157 7.78 1.45 11.16
CA ALA A 157 9.09 0.93 11.57
C ALA A 157 9.73 0.04 10.50
N ALA A 158 8.95 -0.88 9.91
CA ALA A 158 9.39 -1.73 8.81
C ALA A 158 9.79 -0.91 7.58
N GLY A 159 9.00 0.10 7.22
CA GLY A 159 9.29 0.98 6.09
C GLY A 159 10.57 1.78 6.27
N LYS A 160 10.85 2.24 7.49
CA LYS A 160 12.12 2.91 7.80
C LYS A 160 13.31 1.97 7.66
N SER A 161 13.19 0.73 8.15
CA SER A 161 14.23 -0.29 7.97
C SER A 161 14.45 -0.63 6.50
N LEU A 162 13.38 -0.87 5.74
CA LEU A 162 13.48 -1.10 4.29
C LEU A 162 14.19 0.05 3.56
N ALA A 163 13.89 1.31 3.92
CA ALA A 163 14.53 2.47 3.31
C ALA A 163 16.05 2.52 3.56
N VAL A 164 16.49 2.06 4.72
CA VAL A 164 17.93 1.95 5.05
C VAL A 164 18.57 0.82 4.27
N ASP A 165 17.97 -0.39 4.33
CA ASP A 165 18.55 -1.60 3.76
C ASP A 165 18.57 -1.58 2.21
N LEU A 166 17.64 -0.86 1.58
CA LEU A 166 17.49 -0.82 0.13
C LEU A 166 18.22 0.36 -0.52
N LYS A 167 18.72 1.31 0.27
CA LYS A 167 19.36 2.52 -0.25
C LYS A 167 20.59 2.21 -1.10
N ASP A 168 21.45 1.32 -0.65
CA ASP A 168 22.66 0.92 -1.37
C ASP A 168 22.37 0.11 -2.64
N LYS A 169 21.14 -0.39 -2.79
CA LYS A 169 20.62 -1.02 -4.01
C LYS A 169 19.97 -0.04 -4.98
N GLY A 170 20.01 1.27 -4.68
CA GLY A 170 19.38 2.31 -5.49
C GLY A 170 17.84 2.32 -5.40
N ILE A 171 17.22 1.64 -4.42
CA ILE A 171 15.77 1.53 -4.27
C ILE A 171 15.28 2.50 -3.20
N ALA A 172 14.34 3.37 -3.56
CA ALA A 172 13.75 4.34 -2.64
C ALA A 172 12.41 3.84 -2.06
N VAL A 173 12.16 4.14 -0.77
CA VAL A 173 10.95 3.72 -0.05
C VAL A 173 10.17 4.93 0.45
N ALA A 174 8.88 5.02 0.11
CA ALA A 174 7.93 6.02 0.62
C ALA A 174 6.99 5.39 1.65
N ILE A 175 6.79 6.08 2.78
CA ILE A 175 5.86 5.69 3.85
C ILE A 175 4.74 6.73 3.84
N LEU A 176 3.53 6.34 3.33
CA LEU A 176 2.54 7.30 2.88
C LEU A 176 1.19 7.15 3.59
N HIS A 177 0.70 8.25 4.18
CA HIS A 177 -0.66 8.38 4.65
C HIS A 177 -1.53 9.03 3.58
N PRO A 178 -2.65 8.40 3.15
CA PRO A 178 -3.47 8.92 2.05
C PRO A 178 -4.30 10.16 2.39
N GLY A 179 -4.46 10.49 3.65
CA GLY A 179 -5.46 11.41 4.19
C GLY A 179 -6.69 10.69 4.71
N TYR A 180 -7.71 11.43 5.16
CA TYR A 180 -8.99 10.86 5.56
C TYR A 180 -9.90 10.74 4.32
N VAL A 181 -9.93 9.53 3.76
CA VAL A 181 -10.49 9.26 2.43
C VAL A 181 -11.88 8.66 2.52
N GLN A 182 -12.80 9.11 1.66
CA GLN A 182 -14.15 8.56 1.48
C GLN A 182 -14.07 7.18 0.81
N ASN A 183 -14.12 6.12 1.60
CA ASN A 183 -14.12 4.73 1.14
C ASN A 183 -14.87 3.82 2.12
N ASP A 184 -14.99 2.52 1.78
CA ASP A 184 -15.65 1.52 2.63
C ASP A 184 -15.02 1.45 4.04
N MET A 185 -13.70 1.59 4.16
CA MET A 185 -12.96 1.50 5.43
C MET A 185 -13.35 2.63 6.40
N THR A 186 -13.69 3.79 5.88
CA THR A 186 -14.08 4.98 6.66
C THR A 186 -15.60 5.18 6.71
N GLY A 187 -16.39 4.25 6.19
CA GLY A 187 -17.84 4.42 6.05
C GLY A 187 -18.21 5.63 5.21
N HIS A 188 -17.38 5.99 4.24
CA HIS A 188 -17.53 7.15 3.34
C HIS A 188 -17.57 8.53 4.01
N THR A 189 -17.04 8.64 5.25
CA THR A 189 -17.03 9.89 6.03
C THR A 189 -15.78 10.75 5.83
N GLY A 190 -14.90 10.40 4.91
CA GLY A 190 -13.64 11.10 4.68
C GLY A 190 -13.80 12.52 4.11
N HIS A 191 -12.69 13.28 4.10
CA HIS A 191 -12.64 14.66 3.60
C HIS A 191 -12.24 14.77 2.13
N ILE A 192 -11.63 13.72 1.58
CA ILE A 192 -11.21 13.67 0.17
C ILE A 192 -11.69 12.39 -0.49
N THR A 193 -11.91 12.43 -1.81
CA THR A 193 -12.26 11.23 -2.58
C THR A 193 -11.07 10.29 -2.75
N ALA A 194 -11.34 9.02 -3.06
CA ALA A 194 -10.28 8.05 -3.36
C ALA A 194 -9.44 8.49 -4.57
N GLU A 195 -10.08 9.05 -5.61
CA GLU A 195 -9.40 9.60 -6.78
C GLU A 195 -8.43 10.72 -6.41
N LYS A 196 -8.85 11.69 -5.57
CA LYS A 196 -7.97 12.79 -5.12
C LYS A 196 -6.79 12.26 -4.30
N ALA A 197 -7.04 11.27 -3.43
CA ALA A 197 -5.98 10.62 -2.68
C ALA A 197 -4.99 9.90 -3.62
N ALA A 198 -5.49 9.15 -4.60
CA ALA A 198 -4.67 8.46 -5.60
C ALA A 198 -3.78 9.42 -6.39
N HIS A 199 -4.33 10.54 -6.88
CA HIS A 199 -3.54 11.57 -7.56
C HIS A 199 -2.37 12.08 -6.71
N ARG A 200 -2.63 12.39 -5.45
CA ARG A 200 -1.61 12.88 -4.50
C ARG A 200 -0.55 11.82 -4.20
N LEU A 201 -0.97 10.57 -4.01
CA LEU A 201 -0.05 9.46 -3.73
C LEU A 201 0.84 9.14 -4.92
N VAL A 202 0.29 9.13 -6.14
CA VAL A 202 1.07 8.97 -7.37
C VAL A 202 2.08 10.10 -7.51
N GLN A 203 1.70 11.35 -7.20
CA GLN A 203 2.64 12.46 -7.18
C GLN A 203 3.77 12.25 -6.16
N ARG A 204 3.49 11.73 -4.94
CA ARG A 204 4.55 11.41 -3.96
C ARG A 204 5.48 10.33 -4.48
N MET A 205 4.95 9.33 -5.19
CA MET A 205 5.80 8.31 -5.82
C MET A 205 6.65 8.88 -6.95
N ASP A 206 6.15 9.84 -7.74
CA ASP A 206 6.93 10.53 -8.78
C ASP A 206 8.12 11.30 -8.16
N GLU A 207 7.90 12.01 -7.04
CA GLU A 207 8.90 12.82 -6.33
C GLU A 207 9.86 12.02 -5.46
N LEU A 208 9.55 10.75 -5.18
CA LEU A 208 10.39 9.86 -4.37
C LEU A 208 11.75 9.63 -5.04
N ASN A 209 12.81 9.75 -4.26
CA ASN A 209 14.19 9.48 -4.64
C ASN A 209 15.03 9.07 -3.41
N LEU A 210 16.33 8.82 -3.59
CA LEU A 210 17.21 8.36 -2.50
C LEU A 210 17.51 9.43 -1.42
N ASP A 211 17.30 10.71 -1.72
CA ASP A 211 17.51 11.78 -0.74
C ASP A 211 16.35 11.89 0.25
N ASN A 212 15.14 11.53 -0.20
CA ASN A 212 13.94 11.58 0.61
C ASN A 212 13.37 10.20 0.98
N THR A 213 14.11 9.12 0.72
CA THR A 213 13.72 7.75 1.08
C THR A 213 13.52 7.59 2.58
N GLY A 214 12.50 6.85 2.99
CA GLY A 214 12.18 6.56 4.39
C GLY A 214 11.55 7.73 5.15
N THR A 215 11.02 8.75 4.44
CA THR A 215 10.23 9.82 5.06
C THR A 215 8.77 9.39 5.19
N PHE A 216 8.16 9.73 6.32
CA PHE A 216 6.73 9.50 6.58
C PHE A 216 5.92 10.72 6.16
N TRP A 217 5.17 10.59 5.06
CA TRP A 217 4.43 11.71 4.48
C TRP A 217 2.91 11.54 4.51
N HIS A 218 2.23 12.63 4.70
CA HIS A 218 0.87 12.82 4.25
C HIS A 218 0.84 12.96 2.71
N SER A 219 -0.22 12.50 2.05
CA SER A 219 -0.37 12.56 0.59
C SER A 219 -0.29 13.98 0.01
N ASP A 220 -0.55 15.02 0.80
CA ASP A 220 -0.40 16.42 0.39
C ASP A 220 1.05 16.93 0.36
N GLY A 221 2.00 16.13 0.80
CA GLY A 221 3.43 16.42 0.81
C GLY A 221 3.98 16.92 2.13
N SER A 222 3.15 17.09 3.16
CA SER A 222 3.62 17.39 4.51
C SER A 222 4.22 16.16 5.20
N GLU A 223 5.30 16.35 5.96
CA GLU A 223 5.85 15.30 6.80
C GLU A 223 4.97 15.08 8.02
N LEU A 224 4.87 13.83 8.44
CA LEU A 224 4.14 13.42 9.63
C LEU A 224 5.11 13.01 10.74
N PRO A 225 4.76 13.28 12.02
CA PRO A 225 5.55 12.78 13.14
C PRO A 225 5.39 11.26 13.28
N TRP A 226 6.45 10.64 13.84
CA TRP A 226 6.49 9.19 14.11
C TRP A 226 5.65 8.75 15.31
#